data_d97bf51d81be14e4a20fb30ac9ecf1bb
#
_entry.id   d97bf51d81be14e4a20fb30ac9ecf1bb
#
_cell.length_a   1.000
_cell.length_b   1.000
_cell.length_c   1.000
_cell.angle_alpha   90.00
_cell.angle_beta   90.00
_cell.angle_gamma   90.00
#
_symmetry.space_group_name_H-M   'P 1'
#
loop_
_entity.id
_entity.type
_entity.pdbx_description
1 polymer ?
#
loop_
_entity_poly.entity_id
_entity_poly.type
_entity_poly.pdbx_seq_one_letter_code
_entity_poly.pdbx_strand_id
1 'polypeptide(L)'
;MKRGNKLNTFRVLLRYDFKRGYEINLGKIILCLCVFGILCISYYESINSAFIAQHIEAGIGFFDQWIYLFRGQYPLSEAPDQLLLPEPGWLAVQTLPLFLVLTYPVENIKSSNGINVLVRSKSRILWWLSKNAWAYITIILYYLALSAICGIVVAVTHGSWYSEAAIHYWMGDSFNLTFSAYNICICLFSPIISTLLLALSLIHISEPTRHSLIS
;
A
#
# COMPACT_ATOMS: atom_id res chain seq x y z
N MET A 1 6.86 -12.82 35.65
CA MET A 1 7.53 -13.15 34.37
C MET A 1 8.62 -12.11 34.12
N LYS A 2 9.92 -12.49 34.11
CA LYS A 2 11.04 -11.54 33.96
C LYS A 2 10.99 -10.83 32.60
N ARG A 3 11.31 -9.54 32.55
CA ARG A 3 11.23 -8.66 31.36
C ARG A 3 11.95 -9.23 30.12
N GLY A 4 13.06 -9.94 30.31
CA GLY A 4 13.81 -10.61 29.24
C GLY A 4 13.06 -11.76 28.55
N ASN A 5 12.10 -12.38 29.22
CA ASN A 5 11.33 -13.50 28.65
C ASN A 5 10.21 -13.03 27.68
N LYS A 6 9.66 -11.81 27.90
CA LYS A 6 8.63 -11.22 27.01
C LYS A 6 9.21 -10.82 25.67
N LEU A 7 10.38 -10.20 25.64
CA LEU A 7 11.05 -9.77 24.40
C LEU A 7 11.44 -10.96 23.52
N ASN A 8 11.96 -12.02 24.14
CA ASN A 8 12.27 -13.26 23.41
C ASN A 8 11.00 -13.92 22.85
N THR A 9 9.92 -13.96 23.62
CA THR A 9 8.63 -14.49 23.13
C THR A 9 8.12 -13.67 21.95
N PHE A 10 8.14 -12.35 22.03
CA PHE A 10 7.74 -11.48 20.92
C PHE A 10 8.58 -11.71 19.66
N ARG A 11 9.92 -11.78 19.80
CA ARG A 11 10.83 -12.03 18.66
C ARG A 11 10.55 -13.39 17.98
N VAL A 12 10.30 -14.43 18.77
CA VAL A 12 9.95 -15.75 18.25
C VAL A 12 8.61 -15.72 17.50
N LEU A 13 7.59 -15.07 18.06
CA LEU A 13 6.28 -14.89 17.41
C LEU A 13 6.42 -14.12 16.10
N LEU A 14 7.14 -13.00 16.12
CA LEU A 14 7.35 -12.18 14.93
C LEU A 14 8.08 -12.95 13.83
N ARG A 15 9.13 -13.71 14.17
CA ARG A 15 9.83 -14.57 13.20
C ARG A 15 8.93 -15.64 12.59
N TYR A 16 8.06 -16.24 13.41
CA TYR A 16 7.06 -17.19 12.93
C TYR A 16 6.08 -16.50 11.97
N ASP A 17 5.59 -15.33 12.33
CA ASP A 17 4.63 -14.56 11.52
C ASP A 17 5.26 -14.14 10.17
N PHE A 18 6.51 -13.72 10.16
CA PHE A 18 7.22 -13.44 8.91
C PHE A 18 7.32 -14.68 8.02
N LYS A 19 7.83 -15.78 8.54
CA LYS A 19 7.99 -17.00 7.76
C LYS A 19 6.65 -17.46 7.19
N ARG A 20 5.64 -17.62 8.05
CA ARG A 20 4.35 -18.17 7.66
C ARG A 20 3.53 -17.19 6.81
N GLY A 21 3.59 -15.90 7.15
CA GLY A 21 2.88 -14.85 6.42
C GLY A 21 3.37 -14.70 4.99
N TYR A 22 4.68 -14.74 4.76
CA TYR A 22 5.22 -14.71 3.40
C TYR A 22 4.95 -16.00 2.63
N GLU A 23 5.06 -17.16 3.24
CA GLU A 23 4.71 -18.44 2.58
C GLU A 23 3.27 -18.42 2.04
N ILE A 24 2.31 -17.92 2.83
CA ILE A 24 0.90 -17.87 2.45
C ILE A 24 0.63 -16.79 1.40
N ASN A 25 1.30 -15.65 1.49
CA ASN A 25 1.00 -14.48 0.67
C ASN A 25 1.92 -14.30 -0.54
N LEU A 26 2.93 -15.13 -0.75
CA LEU A 26 3.93 -14.93 -1.82
C LEU A 26 3.27 -14.75 -3.20
N GLY A 27 2.35 -15.61 -3.57
CA GLY A 27 1.64 -15.49 -4.86
C GLY A 27 0.82 -14.20 -4.98
N LYS A 28 0.20 -13.77 -3.89
CA LYS A 28 -0.57 -12.51 -3.84
C LYS A 28 0.34 -11.29 -3.94
N ILE A 29 1.51 -11.34 -3.30
CA ILE A 29 2.53 -10.28 -3.39
C ILE A 29 3.01 -10.13 -4.84
N ILE A 30 3.35 -11.24 -5.49
CA ILE A 30 3.78 -11.23 -6.90
C ILE A 30 2.67 -10.66 -7.78
N LEU A 31 1.42 -11.10 -7.60
CA LEU A 31 0.27 -10.57 -8.34
C LEU A 31 0.13 -9.06 -8.15
N CYS A 32 0.24 -8.56 -6.92
CA CYS A 32 0.18 -7.11 -6.64
C CYS A 32 1.28 -6.33 -7.34
N LEU A 33 2.51 -6.84 -7.33
CA LEU A 33 3.64 -6.22 -8.01
C LEU A 33 3.45 -6.22 -9.55
N CYS A 34 2.92 -7.31 -10.13
CA CYS A 34 2.59 -7.37 -11.54
C CYS A 34 1.50 -6.36 -11.92
N VAL A 35 0.40 -6.29 -11.18
CA VAL A 35 -0.68 -5.32 -11.42
C VAL A 35 -0.12 -3.90 -11.35
N PHE A 36 0.71 -3.61 -10.35
CA PHE A 36 1.31 -2.29 -10.22
C PHE A 36 2.27 -1.97 -11.36
N GLY A 37 3.10 -2.92 -11.77
CA GLY A 37 3.98 -2.74 -12.94
C GLY A 37 3.19 -2.43 -14.20
N ILE A 38 2.08 -3.12 -14.44
CA ILE A 38 1.17 -2.85 -15.57
C ILE A 38 0.59 -1.42 -15.48
N LEU A 39 0.16 -0.98 -14.29
CA LEU A 39 -0.34 0.38 -14.10
C LEU A 39 0.72 1.45 -14.37
N CYS A 40 1.96 1.25 -13.94
CA CYS A 40 3.07 2.16 -14.22
C CYS A 40 3.38 2.24 -15.73
N ILE A 41 3.42 1.10 -16.41
CA ILE A 41 3.67 1.05 -17.87
C ILE A 41 2.51 1.70 -18.62
N SER A 42 1.27 1.39 -18.26
CA SER A 42 0.07 1.98 -18.87
C SER A 42 0.04 3.50 -18.72
N TYR A 43 0.44 4.01 -17.56
CA TYR A 43 0.57 5.44 -17.32
C TYR A 43 1.65 6.06 -18.24
N TYR A 44 2.82 5.43 -18.32
CA TYR A 44 3.90 5.87 -19.18
C TYR A 44 3.46 5.96 -20.64
N GLU A 45 2.86 4.90 -21.19
CA GLU A 45 2.38 4.87 -22.57
C GLU A 45 1.31 5.93 -22.84
N SER A 46 0.39 6.15 -21.91
CA SER A 46 -0.66 7.15 -22.04
C SER A 46 -0.11 8.57 -22.11
N ILE A 47 0.84 8.94 -21.25
CA ILE A 47 1.45 10.27 -21.28
C ILE A 47 2.38 10.44 -22.49
N ASN A 48 3.20 9.45 -22.77
CA ASN A 48 4.15 9.52 -23.87
C ASN A 48 3.39 9.72 -25.19
N SER A 49 2.29 9.01 -25.43
CA SER A 49 1.45 9.19 -26.61
C SER A 49 0.83 10.59 -26.68
N ALA A 50 0.39 11.14 -25.55
CA ALA A 50 -0.15 12.49 -25.47
C ALA A 50 0.91 13.56 -25.74
N PHE A 51 2.11 13.40 -25.21
CA PHE A 51 3.22 14.33 -25.44
C PHE A 51 3.68 14.33 -26.89
N ILE A 52 3.77 13.17 -27.53
CA ILE A 52 4.06 13.05 -28.95
C ILE A 52 2.98 13.78 -29.78
N ALA A 53 1.71 13.58 -29.46
CA ALA A 53 0.60 14.22 -30.17
C ALA A 53 0.59 15.76 -30.03
N GLN A 54 1.08 16.29 -28.91
CA GLN A 54 1.13 17.72 -28.61
C GLN A 54 2.49 18.37 -28.93
N HIS A 55 3.46 17.60 -29.45
CA HIS A 55 4.83 18.04 -29.71
C HIS A 55 5.55 18.61 -28.44
N ILE A 56 5.26 18.03 -27.27
CA ILE A 56 5.88 18.41 -26.01
C ILE A 56 7.09 17.52 -25.76
N GLU A 57 8.28 18.13 -25.68
CA GLU A 57 9.52 17.44 -25.28
C GLU A 57 9.64 17.44 -23.76
N ALA A 58 8.88 16.57 -23.09
CA ALA A 58 8.99 16.42 -21.64
C ALA A 58 9.10 14.94 -21.27
N GLY A 59 10.02 14.67 -20.34
CA GLY A 59 10.16 13.34 -19.73
C GLY A 59 9.08 13.11 -18.65
N ILE A 60 8.79 11.85 -18.34
CA ILE A 60 7.90 11.47 -17.26
C ILE A 60 8.71 11.32 -15.97
N GLY A 61 8.25 11.94 -14.88
CA GLY A 61 8.96 11.95 -13.61
C GLY A 61 8.48 10.85 -12.64
N PHE A 62 9.32 10.56 -11.63
CA PHE A 62 8.98 9.66 -10.55
C PHE A 62 7.76 10.15 -9.76
N PHE A 63 7.75 11.43 -9.39
CA PHE A 63 6.64 12.01 -8.62
C PHE A 63 5.35 12.10 -9.43
N ASP A 64 5.43 12.27 -10.74
CA ASP A 64 4.27 12.31 -11.62
C ASP A 64 3.53 10.97 -11.62
N GLN A 65 4.29 9.87 -11.72
CA GLN A 65 3.75 8.52 -11.60
C GLN A 65 3.13 8.27 -10.23
N TRP A 66 3.82 8.70 -9.17
CA TRP A 66 3.34 8.54 -7.80
C TRP A 66 2.05 9.31 -7.56
N ILE A 67 2.01 10.58 -7.94
CA ILE A 67 0.83 11.44 -7.82
C ILE A 67 -0.34 10.84 -8.63
N TYR A 68 -0.09 10.42 -9.86
CA TYR A 68 -1.13 9.77 -10.69
C TYR A 68 -1.76 8.56 -9.99
N LEU A 69 -0.96 7.69 -9.40
CA LEU A 69 -1.44 6.47 -8.75
C LEU A 69 -2.22 6.76 -7.45
N PHE A 70 -1.95 7.87 -6.79
CA PHE A 70 -2.55 8.23 -5.50
C PHE A 70 -3.45 9.47 -5.53
N ARG A 71 -3.68 10.06 -6.69
CA ARG A 71 -4.49 11.29 -6.84
C ARG A 71 -5.94 11.16 -6.38
N GLY A 72 -6.44 9.92 -6.28
CA GLY A 72 -7.83 9.70 -5.88
C GLY A 72 -8.84 10.03 -6.99
N GLN A 73 -10.00 10.54 -6.60
CA GLN A 73 -11.10 10.87 -7.50
C GLN A 73 -11.17 12.38 -7.75
N TYR A 74 -11.59 12.76 -8.94
CA TYR A 74 -11.85 14.18 -9.26
C TYR A 74 -12.96 14.77 -8.38
N PRO A 75 -12.91 16.09 -8.07
CA PRO A 75 -13.96 16.76 -7.31
C PRO A 75 -15.32 16.66 -8.02
N LEU A 76 -16.36 16.41 -7.24
CA LEU A 76 -17.75 16.27 -7.71
C LEU A 76 -18.27 17.50 -8.50
N SER A 77 -17.70 18.67 -8.25
CA SER A 77 -18.09 19.92 -8.91
C SER A 77 -17.82 19.97 -10.40
N GLU A 78 -16.92 19.12 -10.92
CA GLU A 78 -16.49 19.15 -12.31
C GLU A 78 -17.27 18.17 -13.22
N ALA A 79 -18.01 17.23 -12.64
CA ALA A 79 -18.80 16.23 -13.40
C ALA A 79 -20.10 15.85 -12.68
N PRO A 80 -21.10 16.76 -12.54
CA PRO A 80 -22.29 16.55 -11.73
C PRO A 80 -23.21 15.42 -12.27
N ASP A 81 -23.12 15.10 -13.53
CA ASP A 81 -24.01 14.13 -14.21
C ASP A 81 -23.36 12.75 -14.48
N GLN A 82 -22.11 12.55 -14.07
CA GLN A 82 -21.43 11.27 -14.27
C GLN A 82 -21.46 10.41 -13.02
N LEU A 83 -21.69 9.10 -13.19
CA LEU A 83 -21.56 8.14 -12.12
C LEU A 83 -20.08 8.12 -11.68
N LEU A 84 -19.81 8.69 -10.51
CA LEU A 84 -18.46 8.83 -9.97
C LEU A 84 -17.94 7.49 -9.46
N LEU A 85 -17.47 6.67 -10.36
CA LEU A 85 -16.72 5.46 -10.00
C LEU A 85 -15.28 5.86 -9.64
N PRO A 86 -14.77 5.37 -8.51
CA PRO A 86 -13.37 5.58 -8.16
C PRO A 86 -12.46 5.04 -9.26
N GLU A 87 -11.38 5.75 -9.53
CA GLU A 87 -10.43 5.33 -10.57
C GLU A 87 -9.89 3.93 -10.25
N PRO A 88 -10.03 2.95 -11.17
CA PRO A 88 -9.69 1.55 -10.87
C PRO A 88 -8.24 1.35 -10.41
N GLY A 89 -7.32 2.13 -10.98
CA GLY A 89 -5.90 2.09 -10.60
C GLY A 89 -5.66 2.52 -9.16
N TRP A 90 -6.22 3.65 -8.75
CA TRP A 90 -6.14 4.13 -7.36
C TRP A 90 -6.77 3.13 -6.38
N LEU A 91 -7.98 2.64 -6.71
CA LEU A 91 -8.66 1.66 -5.86
C LEU A 91 -7.80 0.39 -5.69
N ALA A 92 -7.23 -0.14 -6.78
CA ALA A 92 -6.38 -1.32 -6.73
C ALA A 92 -5.16 -1.10 -5.84
N VAL A 93 -4.42 0.01 -6.02
CA VAL A 93 -3.21 0.31 -5.26
C VAL A 93 -3.48 0.48 -3.76
N GLN A 94 -4.63 1.04 -3.37
CA GLN A 94 -5.02 1.22 -1.98
C GLN A 94 -5.57 -0.07 -1.32
N THR A 95 -6.34 -0.89 -2.06
CA THR A 95 -7.00 -2.05 -1.48
C THR A 95 -6.14 -3.31 -1.46
N LEU A 96 -5.25 -3.49 -2.45
CA LEU A 96 -4.39 -4.67 -2.53
C LEU A 96 -3.51 -4.89 -1.28
N PRO A 97 -2.81 -3.89 -0.72
CA PRO A 97 -2.02 -4.09 0.49
C PRO A 97 -2.88 -4.43 1.70
N LEU A 98 -4.10 -3.89 1.80
CA LEU A 98 -5.04 -4.24 2.86
C LEU A 98 -5.46 -5.71 2.75
N PHE A 99 -5.75 -6.17 1.54
CA PHE A 99 -6.09 -7.58 1.29
C PHE A 99 -4.93 -8.52 1.66
N LEU A 100 -3.69 -8.17 1.32
CA LEU A 100 -2.50 -8.93 1.71
C LEU A 100 -2.37 -9.05 3.22
N VAL A 101 -2.54 -7.93 3.92
CA VAL A 101 -2.35 -7.86 5.38
C VAL A 101 -3.46 -8.57 6.14
N LEU A 102 -4.71 -8.49 5.68
CA LEU A 102 -5.85 -9.10 6.37
C LEU A 102 -5.92 -10.62 6.18
N THR A 103 -5.51 -11.12 5.04
CA THR A 103 -5.62 -12.56 4.74
C THR A 103 -4.83 -13.40 5.72
N TYR A 104 -3.61 -13.00 6.06
CA TYR A 104 -2.75 -13.79 6.93
C TYR A 104 -3.27 -13.96 8.36
N PRO A 105 -3.66 -12.91 9.11
CA PRO A 105 -4.24 -13.06 10.43
C PRO A 105 -5.50 -13.92 10.45
N VAL A 106 -6.38 -13.73 9.46
CA VAL A 106 -7.64 -14.49 9.35
C VAL A 106 -7.40 -15.97 9.09
N GLU A 107 -6.52 -16.30 8.15
CA GLU A 107 -6.16 -17.69 7.85
C GLU A 107 -5.43 -18.34 9.04
N ASN A 108 -4.59 -17.57 9.75
CA ASN A 108 -3.87 -18.07 10.91
C ASN A 108 -4.83 -18.39 12.06
N ILE A 109 -5.85 -17.56 12.32
CA ILE A 109 -6.86 -17.83 13.35
C ILE A 109 -7.69 -19.05 13.00
N LYS A 110 -8.08 -19.23 11.74
CA LYS A 110 -8.84 -20.39 11.28
C LYS A 110 -8.03 -21.69 11.32
N SER A 111 -6.71 -21.61 11.29
CA SER A 111 -5.84 -22.79 11.35
C SER A 111 -5.67 -23.27 12.80
N SER A 112 -5.70 -24.58 13.01
CA SER A 112 -5.39 -25.19 14.31
C SER A 112 -4.01 -24.79 14.85
N ASN A 113 -3.05 -24.53 13.95
CA ASN A 113 -1.71 -24.07 14.30
C ASN A 113 -1.72 -22.67 14.91
N GLY A 114 -2.53 -21.74 14.42
CA GLY A 114 -2.63 -20.39 14.96
C GLY A 114 -3.20 -20.36 16.38
N ILE A 115 -4.21 -21.18 16.64
CA ILE A 115 -4.78 -21.35 17.98
C ILE A 115 -3.72 -21.93 18.93
N ASN A 116 -2.97 -22.93 18.51
CA ASN A 116 -1.90 -23.52 19.32
C ASN A 116 -0.80 -22.52 19.65
N VAL A 117 -0.43 -21.66 18.70
CA VAL A 117 0.55 -20.58 18.92
C VAL A 117 0.02 -19.56 19.94
N LEU A 118 -1.27 -19.18 19.84
CA LEU A 118 -1.91 -18.28 20.80
C LEU A 118 -1.89 -18.86 22.21
N VAL A 119 -2.27 -20.13 22.39
CA VAL A 119 -2.26 -20.81 23.69
C VAL A 119 -0.85 -20.93 24.27
N ARG A 120 0.14 -21.28 23.44
CA ARG A 120 1.55 -21.40 23.86
C ARG A 120 2.20 -20.07 24.21
N SER A 121 1.78 -18.98 23.58
CA SER A 121 2.33 -17.65 23.85
C SER A 121 2.01 -17.12 25.24
N LYS A 122 0.98 -17.68 25.90
CA LYS A 122 0.50 -17.27 27.23
C LYS A 122 0.18 -15.78 27.38
N SER A 123 0.20 -15.02 26.26
CA SER A 123 -0.05 -13.57 26.26
C SER A 123 -0.73 -13.15 24.95
N ARG A 124 -2.02 -12.83 25.03
CA ARG A 124 -2.80 -12.28 23.91
C ARG A 124 -2.20 -10.99 23.36
N ILE A 125 -1.72 -10.13 24.25
CA ILE A 125 -1.12 -8.82 23.88
C ILE A 125 0.13 -9.02 23.01
N LEU A 126 1.03 -9.93 23.38
CA LEU A 126 2.23 -10.17 22.58
C LEU A 126 1.90 -10.82 21.23
N TRP A 127 0.93 -11.70 21.20
CA TRP A 127 0.45 -12.30 19.96
C TRP A 127 -0.16 -11.25 19.03
N TRP A 128 -1.05 -10.40 19.55
CA TRP A 128 -1.67 -9.31 18.79
C TRP A 128 -0.64 -8.29 18.30
N LEU A 129 0.29 -7.89 19.17
CA LEU A 129 1.36 -6.96 18.81
C LEU A 129 2.26 -7.51 17.69
N SER A 130 2.52 -8.83 17.68
CA SER A 130 3.28 -9.49 16.62
C SER A 130 2.55 -9.42 15.28
N LYS A 131 1.23 -9.63 15.25
CA LYS A 131 0.41 -9.51 14.04
C LYS A 131 0.39 -8.10 13.47
N ASN A 132 0.24 -7.09 14.34
CA ASN A 132 0.29 -5.69 13.91
C ASN A 132 1.67 -5.30 13.40
N ALA A 133 2.73 -5.71 14.09
CA ALA A 133 4.09 -5.45 13.64
C ALA A 133 4.38 -6.08 12.27
N TRP A 134 3.95 -7.33 12.06
CA TRP A 134 4.04 -7.99 10.75
C TRP A 134 3.26 -7.21 9.68
N ALA A 135 2.02 -6.78 9.97
CA ALA A 135 1.18 -6.02 9.07
C ALA A 135 1.85 -4.70 8.65
N TYR A 136 2.33 -3.93 9.61
CA TYR A 136 2.98 -2.65 9.33
C TYR A 136 4.24 -2.81 8.49
N ILE A 137 5.09 -3.78 8.84
CA ILE A 137 6.31 -4.03 8.06
C ILE A 137 5.95 -4.46 6.64
N THR A 138 4.93 -5.30 6.46
CA THR A 138 4.47 -5.73 5.13
C THR A 138 3.96 -4.55 4.29
N ILE A 139 3.18 -3.63 4.87
CA ILE A 139 2.72 -2.41 4.19
C ILE A 139 3.90 -1.53 3.79
N ILE A 140 4.83 -1.28 4.69
CA ILE A 140 6.02 -0.47 4.40
C ILE A 140 6.84 -1.10 3.26
N LEU A 141 7.07 -2.42 3.30
CA LEU A 141 7.79 -3.13 2.24
C LEU A 141 7.03 -3.08 0.91
N TYR A 142 5.69 -3.14 0.93
CA TYR A 142 4.86 -2.97 -0.25
C TYR A 142 5.10 -1.60 -0.89
N TYR A 143 5.00 -0.50 -0.14
CA TYR A 143 5.22 0.85 -0.67
C TYR A 143 6.67 1.09 -1.12
N LEU A 144 7.64 0.49 -0.45
CA LEU A 144 9.03 0.51 -0.93
C LEU A 144 9.19 -0.22 -2.27
N ALA A 145 8.54 -1.36 -2.44
CA ALA A 145 8.53 -2.08 -3.72
C ALA A 145 7.85 -1.28 -4.83
N LEU A 146 6.73 -0.60 -4.53
CA LEU A 146 6.07 0.32 -5.46
C LEU A 146 7.01 1.46 -5.88
N SER A 147 7.68 2.10 -4.92
CA SER A 147 8.65 3.16 -5.19
C SER A 147 9.81 2.67 -6.06
N ALA A 148 10.28 1.45 -5.82
CA ALA A 148 11.32 0.84 -6.63
C ALA A 148 10.86 0.60 -8.07
N ILE A 149 9.64 0.12 -8.29
CA ILE A 149 9.07 -0.08 -9.64
C ILE A 149 8.95 1.26 -10.38
N CYS A 150 8.40 2.30 -9.74
CA CYS A 150 8.36 3.65 -10.32
C CYS A 150 9.77 4.14 -10.69
N GLY A 151 10.74 3.97 -9.79
CA GLY A 151 12.13 4.34 -10.01
C GLY A 151 12.78 3.59 -11.18
N ILE A 152 12.50 2.30 -11.33
CA ILE A 152 12.99 1.49 -12.46
C ILE A 152 12.39 1.98 -13.78
N VAL A 153 11.07 2.25 -13.83
CA VAL A 153 10.44 2.78 -15.04
C VAL A 153 11.07 4.10 -15.45
N VAL A 154 11.25 5.04 -14.53
CA VAL A 154 11.89 6.33 -14.79
C VAL A 154 13.33 6.17 -15.25
N ALA A 155 14.11 5.28 -14.64
CA ALA A 155 15.50 5.04 -15.03
C ALA A 155 15.60 4.45 -16.45
N VAL A 156 14.71 3.52 -16.81
CA VAL A 156 14.68 2.91 -18.16
C VAL A 156 14.23 3.91 -19.22
N THR A 157 13.32 4.81 -18.87
CA THR A 157 12.77 5.80 -19.81
C THR A 157 13.59 7.11 -19.87
N HIS A 158 14.74 7.15 -19.18
CA HIS A 158 15.54 8.38 -19.05
C HIS A 158 14.76 9.59 -18.55
N GLY A 159 13.74 9.33 -17.72
CA GLY A 159 12.88 10.35 -17.14
C GLY A 159 13.58 11.18 -16.07
N SER A 160 12.85 12.17 -15.55
CA SER A 160 13.30 13.06 -14.48
C SER A 160 12.68 12.67 -13.12
N TRP A 161 13.06 13.36 -12.05
CA TRP A 161 12.36 13.22 -10.77
C TRP A 161 10.96 13.82 -10.81
N TYR A 162 10.74 14.82 -11.65
CA TYR A 162 9.52 15.61 -11.74
C TYR A 162 9.36 16.23 -13.12
N SER A 163 8.13 16.26 -13.65
CA SER A 163 7.75 16.94 -14.87
C SER A 163 6.49 17.75 -14.66
N GLU A 164 6.61 19.08 -14.71
CA GLU A 164 5.48 19.99 -14.59
C GLU A 164 4.43 19.77 -15.68
N ALA A 165 4.89 19.51 -16.92
CA ALA A 165 4.02 19.25 -18.06
C ALA A 165 3.14 18.00 -17.85
N ALA A 166 3.67 16.94 -17.25
CA ALA A 166 2.91 15.72 -16.98
C ALA A 166 1.81 15.95 -15.93
N ILE A 167 2.09 16.74 -14.91
CA ILE A 167 1.11 17.06 -13.86
C ILE A 167 0.00 17.97 -14.42
N HIS A 168 0.35 19.02 -15.15
CA HIS A 168 -0.65 19.90 -15.78
C HIS A 168 -1.55 19.15 -16.76
N TYR A 169 -1.01 18.20 -17.51
CA TYR A 169 -1.80 17.38 -18.43
C TYR A 169 -2.92 16.59 -17.71
N TRP A 170 -2.63 16.02 -16.52
CA TRP A 170 -3.57 15.16 -15.82
C TRP A 170 -4.46 15.90 -14.81
N MET A 171 -3.97 16.98 -14.20
CA MET A 171 -4.67 17.68 -13.12
C MET A 171 -5.32 19.00 -13.57
N GLY A 172 -5.05 19.40 -14.82
CA GLY A 172 -5.53 20.69 -15.34
C GLY A 172 -4.87 21.89 -14.67
N ASP A 173 -5.17 23.08 -15.18
CA ASP A 173 -4.61 24.34 -14.69
C ASP A 173 -5.07 24.75 -13.29
N SER A 174 -6.11 24.08 -12.76
CA SER A 174 -6.65 24.32 -11.42
C SER A 174 -5.77 23.78 -10.30
N PHE A 175 -4.80 22.93 -10.60
CA PHE A 175 -3.94 22.30 -9.60
C PHE A 175 -2.56 22.96 -9.54
N ASN A 176 -2.50 24.13 -8.92
CA ASN A 176 -1.24 24.80 -8.63
C ASN A 176 -0.50 24.11 -7.47
N LEU A 177 0.07 22.94 -7.75
CA LEU A 177 1.06 22.33 -6.85
C LEU A 177 2.37 23.13 -6.96
N THR A 178 2.51 24.15 -6.11
CA THR A 178 3.86 24.69 -5.87
C THR A 178 4.69 23.54 -5.27
N PHE A 179 5.78 23.20 -5.94
CA PHE A 179 6.65 22.08 -5.57
C PHE A 179 7.46 22.47 -4.32
N SER A 180 6.75 22.51 -3.20
CA SER A 180 7.32 22.67 -1.87
C SER A 180 7.70 21.30 -1.32
N ALA A 181 8.80 21.21 -0.59
CA ALA A 181 9.20 20.00 0.14
C ALA A 181 8.06 19.46 1.02
N TYR A 182 7.21 20.33 1.55
CA TYR A 182 6.03 19.99 2.34
C TYR A 182 4.99 19.20 1.51
N ASN A 183 4.67 19.66 0.30
CA ASN A 183 3.70 19.00 -0.58
C ASN A 183 4.21 17.63 -1.05
N ILE A 184 5.50 17.51 -1.34
CA ILE A 184 6.15 16.25 -1.68
C ILE A 184 6.02 15.24 -0.53
N CYS A 185 6.33 15.67 0.70
CA CYS A 185 6.19 14.81 1.87
C CYS A 185 4.74 14.33 2.06
N ILE A 186 3.75 15.22 1.91
CA ILE A 186 2.33 14.84 2.02
C ILE A 186 1.98 13.80 0.96
N CYS A 187 2.31 14.04 -0.31
CA CYS A 187 2.00 13.11 -1.40
C CYS A 187 2.66 11.73 -1.22
N LEU A 188 3.87 11.67 -0.66
CA LEU A 188 4.56 10.41 -0.42
C LEU A 188 4.00 9.65 0.79
N PHE A 189 3.77 10.34 1.90
CA PHE A 189 3.45 9.68 3.17
C PHE A 189 1.95 9.51 3.42
N SER A 190 1.09 10.34 2.84
CA SER A 190 -0.36 10.26 3.03
C SER A 190 -0.95 8.88 2.67
N PRO A 191 -0.66 8.28 1.51
CA PRO A 191 -1.19 6.94 1.18
C PRO A 191 -0.66 5.85 2.11
N ILE A 192 0.59 5.97 2.56
CA ILE A 192 1.19 5.02 3.50
C ILE A 192 0.48 5.10 4.85
N ILE A 193 0.33 6.31 5.38
CA ILE A 193 -0.31 6.54 6.69
C ILE A 193 -1.77 6.10 6.65
N SER A 194 -2.53 6.46 5.61
CA SER A 194 -3.93 6.07 5.45
C SER A 194 -4.09 4.54 5.42
N THR A 195 -3.23 3.84 4.69
CA THR A 195 -3.24 2.38 4.63
C THR A 195 -2.88 1.73 5.96
N LEU A 196 -1.90 2.29 6.69
CA LEU A 196 -1.53 1.81 8.03
C LEU A 196 -2.68 1.97 9.02
N LEU A 197 -3.38 3.10 9.00
CA LEU A 197 -4.54 3.36 9.87
C LEU A 197 -5.70 2.43 9.53
N LEU A 198 -6.01 2.24 8.26
CA LEU A 198 -7.04 1.30 7.81
C LEU A 198 -6.70 -0.14 8.20
N ALA A 199 -5.45 -0.57 8.01
CA ALA A 199 -5.00 -1.90 8.43
C ALA A 199 -5.16 -2.12 9.93
N LEU A 200 -4.80 -1.13 10.75
CA LEU A 200 -4.98 -1.19 12.20
C LEU A 200 -6.46 -1.36 12.58
N SER A 201 -7.32 -0.54 11.98
CA SER A 201 -8.77 -0.60 12.20
C SER A 201 -9.35 -1.97 11.83
N LEU A 202 -8.98 -2.50 10.67
CA LEU A 202 -9.48 -3.79 10.18
C LEU A 202 -8.96 -4.98 11.00
N ILE A 203 -7.71 -4.95 11.44
CA ILE A 203 -7.16 -5.98 12.34
C ILE A 203 -7.88 -5.94 13.68
N HIS A 204 -8.19 -4.76 14.19
CA HIS A 204 -8.92 -4.60 15.47
C HIS A 204 -10.36 -5.14 15.38
N ILE A 205 -11.06 -4.89 14.26
CA ILE A 205 -12.41 -5.43 14.01
C ILE A 205 -12.38 -6.96 13.86
N SER A 206 -11.34 -7.51 13.26
CA SER A 206 -11.18 -8.96 13.05
C SER A 206 -10.79 -9.72 14.33
N GLU A 207 -10.45 -9.01 15.40
CA GLU A 207 -10.11 -9.63 16.68
C GLU A 207 -11.35 -10.32 17.28
N PRO A 208 -11.29 -11.64 17.57
CA PRO A 208 -12.44 -12.35 18.13
C PRO A 208 -12.81 -11.72 19.47
N THR A 209 -13.97 -11.09 19.51
CA THR A 209 -14.52 -10.51 20.71
C THR A 209 -14.60 -11.56 21.82
N ARG A 210 -14.35 -11.15 23.06
CA ARG A 210 -14.26 -12.00 24.27
C ARG A 210 -15.44 -12.96 24.43
N HIS A 211 -16.59 -12.65 23.82
CA HIS A 211 -17.82 -13.41 23.93
C HIS A 211 -17.93 -14.64 23.03
N SER A 212 -17.22 -14.70 21.90
CA SER A 212 -17.31 -15.83 20.97
C SER A 212 -16.42 -17.04 21.33
N LEU A 213 -15.57 -16.91 22.35
CA LEU A 213 -14.67 -17.97 22.80
C LEU A 213 -15.07 -18.62 24.13
N ILE A 214 -16.22 -18.21 24.72
CA ILE A 214 -16.69 -18.70 26.02
C ILE A 214 -18.06 -19.45 25.89
N SER A 215 -18.60 -19.51 24.68
CA SER A 215 -19.80 -20.32 24.37
C SER A 215 -19.47 -21.69 23.82
#